data_6c4c675a9995d68d0c3ba788527a31fc
#
_entry.id   6c4c675a9995d68d0c3ba788527a31fc
#
_cell.length_a   1.000
_cell.length_b   1.000
_cell.length_c   1.000
_cell.angle_alpha   90.00
_cell.angle_beta   90.00
_cell.angle_gamma   90.00
#
_symmetry.space_group_name_H-M   'P 1'
#
loop_
_entity.id
_entity.type
_entity.pdbx_description
1 polymer ?
#
loop_
_entity_poly.entity_id
_entity_poly.type
_entity_poly.pdbx_seq_one_letter_code
_entity_poly.pdbx_strand_id
1 'polypeptide(L)'
;MATISTIEGIGPKYRKILQDSGVRTCEALLERGATRKGRKELAEITKLGDKRILEWVNRADLMRIKGVSSQYSDLLEAAGVDTVKELKRRNAANLCEAMEAANNRKKNKLVQRCPGPKVIQKWIDQAKELPAVVKY
;
A
#
# COMPACT_ATOMS: atom_id res chain seq x y z
N MET A 1 7.31 8.69 11.86
CA MET A 1 6.47 8.69 10.66
C MET A 1 7.30 8.31 9.45
N ALA A 2 6.77 7.42 8.62
CA ALA A 2 7.49 6.96 7.44
C ALA A 2 7.50 8.03 6.36
N THR A 3 8.65 8.22 5.73
CA THR A 3 8.76 9.12 4.58
C THR A 3 8.26 8.41 3.32
N ILE A 4 7.86 9.18 2.31
CA ILE A 4 7.38 8.59 1.04
C ILE A 4 8.45 7.75 0.34
N SER A 5 9.71 7.97 0.65
CA SER A 5 10.80 7.19 0.06
C SER A 5 10.79 5.71 0.47
N THR A 6 10.04 5.35 1.53
CA THR A 6 9.88 3.96 1.95
C THR A 6 8.93 3.18 1.04
N ILE A 7 8.11 3.88 0.26
CA ILE A 7 7.20 3.24 -0.70
C ILE A 7 8.01 2.83 -1.94
N GLU A 8 7.96 1.54 -2.27
CA GLU A 8 8.63 1.02 -3.45
C GLU A 8 8.01 1.62 -4.71
N GLY A 9 8.86 1.99 -5.67
CA GLY A 9 8.42 2.67 -6.87
C GLY A 9 8.51 4.19 -6.79
N ILE A 10 8.70 4.75 -5.60
CA ILE A 10 8.97 6.18 -5.45
C ILE A 10 10.48 6.38 -5.34
N GLY A 11 11.11 6.54 -6.51
CA GLY A 11 12.54 6.84 -6.57
C GLY A 11 12.80 8.34 -6.32
N PRO A 12 14.08 8.77 -6.40
CA PRO A 12 14.46 10.15 -6.12
C PRO A 12 13.71 11.19 -6.94
N LYS A 13 13.43 10.90 -8.20
CA LYS A 13 12.70 11.82 -9.10
C LYS A 13 11.27 12.06 -8.62
N TYR A 14 10.54 10.98 -8.35
CA TYR A 14 9.15 11.06 -7.90
C TYR A 14 9.05 11.63 -6.49
N ARG A 15 10.02 11.28 -5.63
CA ARG A 15 10.10 11.83 -4.29
C ARG A 15 10.20 13.35 -4.33
N LYS A 16 11.06 13.89 -5.17
CA LYS A 16 11.22 15.34 -5.30
C LYS A 16 9.93 16.00 -5.78
N ILE A 17 9.27 15.43 -6.78
CA ILE A 17 8.02 15.97 -7.32
C ILE A 17 6.95 16.02 -6.23
N LEU A 18 6.82 14.95 -5.45
CA LEU A 18 5.85 14.88 -4.36
C LEU A 18 6.19 15.86 -3.24
N GLN A 19 7.46 15.96 -2.86
CA GLN A 19 7.91 16.89 -1.83
C GLN A 19 7.67 18.33 -2.23
N ASP A 20 7.92 18.68 -3.49
CA ASP A 20 7.66 20.03 -4.03
C ASP A 20 6.16 20.34 -4.04
N SER A 21 5.31 19.31 -4.05
CA SER A 21 3.86 19.45 -3.99
C SER A 21 3.32 19.41 -2.55
N GLY A 22 4.20 19.35 -1.56
CA GLY A 22 3.82 19.32 -0.15
C GLY A 22 3.61 17.95 0.45
N VAL A 23 3.94 16.89 -0.26
CA VAL A 23 3.78 15.50 0.21
C VAL A 23 5.13 14.91 0.54
N ARG A 24 5.43 14.77 1.83
CA ARG A 24 6.73 14.29 2.33
C ARG A 24 6.67 12.97 3.09
N THR A 25 5.49 12.63 3.61
CA THR A 25 5.31 11.43 4.42
C THR A 25 4.20 10.56 3.85
N CYS A 26 4.21 9.27 4.24
CA CYS A 26 3.15 8.36 3.86
C CYS A 26 1.79 8.82 4.40
N GLU A 27 1.78 9.40 5.60
CA GLU A 27 0.56 9.95 6.21
C GLU A 27 0.01 11.11 5.40
N ALA A 28 0.88 12.03 4.93
CA ALA A 28 0.47 13.14 4.09
C ALA A 28 -0.05 12.66 2.74
N LEU A 29 0.59 11.66 2.16
CA LEU A 29 0.14 11.06 0.90
C LEU A 29 -1.23 10.43 1.06
N LEU A 30 -1.44 9.68 2.13
CA LEU A 30 -2.70 9.02 2.44
C LEU A 30 -3.82 10.06 2.66
N GLU A 31 -3.53 11.11 3.41
CA GLU A 31 -4.50 12.16 3.69
C GLU A 31 -4.91 12.90 2.41
N ARG A 32 -3.92 13.30 1.59
CA ARG A 32 -4.17 14.02 0.33
C ARG A 32 -4.87 13.14 -0.70
N GLY A 33 -4.57 11.84 -0.70
CA GLY A 33 -5.11 10.88 -1.67
C GLY A 33 -6.25 10.05 -1.15
N ALA A 34 -6.83 10.37 0.00
CA ALA A 34 -7.90 9.58 0.60
C ALA A 34 -9.17 9.55 -0.28
N THR A 35 -9.49 10.65 -0.94
CA THR A 35 -10.65 10.73 -1.80
C THR A 35 -10.26 10.76 -3.27
N ARG A 36 -11.21 10.39 -4.13
CA ARG A 36 -11.02 10.44 -5.57
C ARG A 36 -10.69 11.86 -6.04
N LYS A 37 -11.35 12.87 -5.47
CA LYS A 37 -11.11 14.27 -5.77
C LYS A 37 -9.67 14.68 -5.39
N GLY A 38 -9.23 14.30 -4.20
CA GLY A 38 -7.87 14.60 -3.73
C GLY A 38 -6.81 13.96 -4.60
N ARG A 39 -7.02 12.71 -5.01
CA ARG A 39 -6.09 12.02 -5.91
C ARG A 39 -6.01 12.70 -7.27
N LYS A 40 -7.14 13.14 -7.79
CA LYS A 40 -7.19 13.85 -9.07
C LYS A 40 -6.44 15.17 -9.00
N GLU A 41 -6.65 15.94 -7.95
CA GLU A 41 -5.92 17.19 -7.71
C GLU A 41 -4.42 16.95 -7.61
N LEU A 42 -4.01 15.92 -6.87
CA LEU A 42 -2.61 15.57 -6.71
C LEU A 42 -1.99 15.13 -8.04
N ALA A 43 -2.72 14.35 -8.83
CA ALA A 43 -2.27 13.92 -10.15
C ALA A 43 -2.05 15.10 -11.08
N GLU A 44 -2.91 16.11 -11.03
CA GLU A 44 -2.78 17.32 -11.84
C GLU A 44 -1.58 18.16 -11.41
N ILE A 45 -1.40 18.38 -10.11
CA ILE A 45 -0.30 19.18 -9.57
C ILE A 45 1.06 18.55 -9.88
N THR A 46 1.15 17.23 -9.70
CA THR A 46 2.40 16.49 -9.92
C THR A 46 2.65 16.10 -11.37
N LYS A 47 1.59 16.15 -12.19
CA LYS A 47 1.58 15.65 -13.58
C LYS A 47 1.89 14.17 -13.68
N LEU A 48 1.69 13.45 -12.58
CA LEU A 48 1.76 11.98 -12.54
C LEU A 48 0.34 11.45 -12.78
N GLY A 49 0.22 10.29 -13.39
CA GLY A 49 -1.10 9.75 -13.73
C GLY A 49 -1.92 9.35 -12.50
N ASP A 50 -3.24 9.39 -12.61
CA ASP A 50 -4.16 8.98 -11.54
C ASP A 50 -3.86 7.58 -11.03
N LYS A 51 -3.54 6.66 -11.92
CA LYS A 51 -3.24 5.27 -11.59
C LYS A 51 -2.03 5.15 -10.67
N ARG A 52 -0.96 5.89 -10.99
CA ARG A 52 0.27 5.87 -10.19
C ARG A 52 0.04 6.45 -8.80
N ILE A 53 -0.71 7.55 -8.73
CA ILE A 53 -1.06 8.16 -7.44
C ILE A 53 -1.89 7.17 -6.60
N LEU A 54 -2.87 6.52 -7.19
CA LEU A 54 -3.70 5.53 -6.48
C LEU A 54 -2.87 4.35 -5.96
N GLU A 55 -1.96 3.84 -6.77
CA GLU A 55 -1.08 2.74 -6.33
C GLU A 55 -0.27 3.12 -5.11
N TRP A 56 0.32 4.31 -5.10
CA TRP A 56 1.10 4.77 -3.97
C TRP A 56 0.25 5.03 -2.73
N VAL A 57 -0.94 5.60 -2.92
CA VAL A 57 -1.90 5.82 -1.82
C VAL A 57 -2.33 4.49 -1.20
N ASN A 58 -2.60 3.50 -2.02
CA ASN A 58 -2.97 2.15 -1.55
C ASN A 58 -1.84 1.52 -0.74
N ARG A 59 -0.59 1.65 -1.19
CA ARG A 59 0.55 1.14 -0.44
C ARG A 59 0.72 1.86 0.89
N ALA A 60 0.57 3.18 0.90
CA ALA A 60 0.59 3.95 2.14
C ALA A 60 -0.50 3.49 3.11
N ASP A 61 -1.68 3.17 2.58
CA ASP A 61 -2.79 2.66 3.39
C ASP A 61 -2.46 1.31 4.05
N LEU A 62 -1.94 0.37 3.27
CA LEU A 62 -1.56 -0.95 3.81
C LEU A 62 -0.41 -0.84 4.81
N MET A 63 0.49 0.10 4.62
CA MET A 63 1.62 0.30 5.54
C MET A 63 1.22 0.90 6.88
N ARG A 64 -0.05 1.26 7.07
CA ARG A 64 -0.61 1.61 8.38
C ARG A 64 -0.61 0.40 9.31
N ILE A 65 -0.63 -0.80 8.74
CA ILE A 65 -0.59 -2.05 9.49
C ILE A 65 0.84 -2.26 10.00
N LYS A 66 0.99 -2.46 11.30
CA LYS A 66 2.28 -2.71 11.91
C LYS A 66 2.85 -4.03 11.39
N GLY A 67 4.04 -3.99 10.86
CA GLY A 67 4.69 -5.15 10.26
C GLY A 67 4.52 -5.28 8.75
N VAL A 68 3.68 -4.44 8.14
CA VAL A 68 3.54 -4.42 6.67
C VAL A 68 4.47 -3.36 6.11
N SER A 69 5.58 -3.80 5.53
CA SER A 69 6.53 -2.96 4.81
C SER A 69 6.05 -2.74 3.38
N SER A 70 6.80 -1.92 2.64
CA SER A 70 6.52 -1.71 1.22
C SER A 70 6.52 -3.02 0.44
N GLN A 71 7.48 -3.92 0.70
CA GLN A 71 7.56 -5.21 0.03
C GLN A 71 6.34 -6.08 0.32
N TYR A 72 5.89 -6.12 1.57
CA TYR A 72 4.70 -6.86 1.93
C TYR A 72 3.43 -6.22 1.35
N SER A 73 3.38 -4.90 1.25
CA SER A 73 2.25 -4.24 0.60
C SER A 73 2.18 -4.59 -0.89
N ASP A 74 3.33 -4.69 -1.56
CA ASP A 74 3.39 -5.12 -2.96
C ASP A 74 2.89 -6.57 -3.11
N LEU A 75 3.28 -7.44 -2.18
CA LEU A 75 2.85 -8.83 -2.20
C LEU A 75 1.34 -8.96 -1.93
N LEU A 76 0.82 -8.18 -0.98
CA LEU A 76 -0.63 -8.13 -0.72
C LEU A 76 -1.39 -7.69 -1.97
N GLU A 77 -0.91 -6.65 -2.63
CA GLU A 77 -1.53 -6.16 -3.87
C GLU A 77 -1.52 -7.24 -4.95
N ALA A 78 -0.41 -7.94 -5.12
CA ALA A 78 -0.29 -9.04 -6.08
C ALA A 78 -1.26 -10.19 -5.75
N ALA A 79 -1.60 -10.36 -4.48
CA ALA A 79 -2.56 -11.37 -4.01
C ALA A 79 -4.02 -10.87 -4.02
N GLY A 80 -4.26 -9.63 -4.48
CA GLY A 80 -5.60 -9.08 -4.60
C GLY A 80 -6.05 -8.18 -3.47
N VAL A 81 -5.14 -7.79 -2.57
CA VAL A 81 -5.46 -6.92 -1.42
C VAL A 81 -4.72 -5.60 -1.57
N ASP A 82 -5.43 -4.54 -1.84
CA ASP A 82 -4.83 -3.22 -2.10
C ASP A 82 -5.03 -2.21 -0.97
N THR A 83 -5.99 -2.42 -0.08
CA THR A 83 -6.30 -1.47 1.01
C THR A 83 -6.56 -2.21 2.33
N VAL A 84 -6.50 -1.45 3.43
CA VAL A 84 -6.88 -1.95 4.76
C VAL A 84 -8.33 -2.44 4.75
N LYS A 85 -9.22 -1.75 4.06
CA LYS A 85 -10.62 -2.15 3.94
C LYS A 85 -10.78 -3.52 3.31
N GLU A 86 -9.99 -3.82 2.28
CA GLU A 86 -10.00 -5.13 1.64
C GLU A 86 -9.36 -6.21 2.54
N LEU A 87 -8.27 -5.86 3.23
CA LEU A 87 -7.56 -6.78 4.11
C LEU A 87 -8.48 -7.32 5.21
N LYS A 88 -9.29 -6.46 5.82
CA LYS A 88 -10.17 -6.87 6.94
C LYS A 88 -11.23 -7.90 6.54
N ARG A 89 -11.49 -8.04 5.23
CA ARG A 89 -12.48 -8.99 4.71
C ARG A 89 -11.91 -10.35 4.37
N ARG A 90 -10.59 -10.51 4.48
CA ARG A 90 -9.91 -11.73 4.04
C ARG A 90 -9.81 -12.76 5.14
N ASN A 91 -9.75 -14.02 4.71
CA ASN A 91 -9.44 -15.16 5.56
C ASN A 91 -7.93 -15.38 5.55
N ALA A 92 -7.31 -15.54 6.72
CA ALA A 92 -5.86 -15.62 6.83
C ALA A 92 -5.26 -16.81 6.05
N ALA A 93 -5.87 -17.97 6.13
CA ALA A 93 -5.37 -19.17 5.43
C ALA A 93 -5.45 -19.00 3.92
N ASN A 94 -6.58 -18.50 3.42
CA ASN A 94 -6.77 -18.28 1.99
C ASN A 94 -5.84 -17.18 1.47
N LEU A 95 -5.66 -16.12 2.23
CA LEU A 95 -4.75 -15.04 1.86
C LEU A 95 -3.30 -15.52 1.85
N CYS A 96 -2.92 -16.35 2.81
CA CYS A 96 -1.58 -16.94 2.86
C CYS A 96 -1.28 -17.72 1.56
N GLU A 97 -2.21 -18.56 1.13
CA GLU A 97 -2.07 -19.32 -0.11
C GLU A 97 -1.97 -18.40 -1.33
N ALA A 98 -2.80 -17.37 -1.38
CA ALA A 98 -2.78 -16.40 -2.49
C ALA A 98 -1.45 -15.64 -2.53
N MET A 99 -0.90 -15.27 -1.39
CA MET A 99 0.37 -14.56 -1.29
C MET A 99 1.54 -15.46 -1.74
N GLU A 100 1.54 -16.71 -1.30
CA GLU A 100 2.57 -17.67 -1.72
C GLU A 100 2.52 -17.88 -3.22
N ALA A 101 1.33 -18.10 -3.77
CA ALA A 101 1.15 -18.27 -5.21
C ALA A 101 1.61 -17.03 -5.98
N ALA A 102 1.27 -15.84 -5.52
CA ALA A 102 1.68 -14.59 -6.16
C ALA A 102 3.20 -14.42 -6.13
N ASN A 103 3.83 -14.72 -4.99
CA ASN A 103 5.28 -14.61 -4.84
C ASN A 103 6.02 -15.60 -5.76
N ASN A 104 5.49 -16.83 -5.86
CA ASN A 104 6.11 -17.88 -6.67
C ASN A 104 5.95 -17.68 -8.17
N ARG A 105 4.92 -16.93 -8.61
CA ARG A 105 4.71 -16.62 -10.03
C ARG A 105 5.68 -15.58 -10.57
N LYS A 106 6.30 -14.81 -9.69
CA LYS A 106 7.26 -13.78 -10.10
C LYS A 106 8.61 -14.40 -10.39
N LYS A 107 9.26 -13.95 -11.47
CA LYS A 107 10.61 -14.37 -11.82
C LYS A 107 11.58 -14.00 -10.68
N ASN A 108 11.42 -12.80 -10.15
CA ASN A 108 12.12 -12.38 -8.94
C ASN A 108 11.06 -12.27 -7.84
N LYS A 109 11.25 -13.01 -6.77
CA LYS A 109 10.29 -12.99 -5.65
C LYS A 109 10.19 -11.58 -5.06
N LEU A 110 8.98 -11.16 -4.75
CA LEU A 110 8.73 -9.87 -4.10
C LEU A 110 9.27 -9.86 -2.67
N VAL A 111 9.18 -11.00 -1.98
CA VAL A 111 9.73 -11.16 -0.63
C VAL A 111 10.51 -12.47 -0.56
N GLN A 112 11.56 -12.48 0.26
CA GLN A 112 12.36 -13.69 0.47
C GLN A 112 11.58 -14.75 1.22
N ARG A 113 10.75 -14.33 2.16
CA ARG A 113 10.01 -15.21 3.03
C ARG A 113 8.58 -14.71 3.17
N CYS A 114 7.62 -15.51 2.70
CA CYS A 114 6.21 -15.19 2.86
C CYS A 114 5.80 -15.30 4.33
N PRO A 115 4.95 -14.37 4.81
CA PRO A 115 4.44 -14.46 6.18
C PRO A 115 3.52 -15.66 6.32
N GLY A 116 3.52 -16.27 7.51
CA GLY A 116 2.64 -17.39 7.81
C GLY A 116 1.23 -16.91 8.19
N PRO A 117 0.27 -17.87 8.31
CA PRO A 117 -1.12 -17.51 8.62
C PRO A 117 -1.29 -16.73 9.93
N LYS A 118 -0.46 -17.00 10.92
CA LYS A 118 -0.54 -16.31 12.22
C LYS A 118 -0.19 -14.82 12.09
N VAL A 119 0.83 -14.52 11.32
CA VAL A 119 1.25 -13.13 11.07
C VAL A 119 0.15 -12.41 10.27
N ILE A 120 -0.36 -13.05 9.24
CA ILE A 120 -1.44 -12.50 8.41
C ILE A 120 -2.69 -12.25 9.24
N GLN A 121 -3.02 -13.16 10.16
CA GLN A 121 -4.16 -12.98 11.05
C GLN A 121 -4.00 -11.73 11.93
N LYS A 122 -2.78 -11.48 12.42
CA LYS A 122 -2.50 -10.25 13.20
C LYS A 122 -2.72 -9.01 12.34
N TRP A 123 -2.34 -9.04 11.08
CA TRP A 123 -2.58 -7.93 10.16
C TRP A 123 -4.08 -7.70 9.94
N ILE A 124 -4.82 -8.79 9.73
CA ILE A 124 -6.29 -8.71 9.55
C ILE A 124 -6.96 -8.14 10.81
N ASP A 125 -6.53 -8.59 11.99
CA ASP A 125 -7.07 -8.11 13.26
C ASP A 125 -6.81 -6.61 13.45
N GLN A 126 -5.62 -6.15 13.09
CA GLN A 126 -5.31 -4.72 13.11
C GLN A 126 -6.17 -3.95 12.12
N ALA A 127 -6.36 -4.50 10.93
CA ALA A 127 -7.18 -3.86 9.88
C ALA A 127 -8.62 -3.64 10.35
N LYS A 128 -9.16 -4.58 11.13
CA LYS A 128 -10.53 -4.48 11.66
C LYS A 128 -10.68 -3.32 12.65
N GLU A 129 -9.59 -2.90 13.29
CA GLU A 129 -9.60 -1.80 14.25
C GLU A 129 -9.30 -0.45 13.61
N LEU A 130 -8.82 -0.44 12.37
CA LEU A 130 -8.48 0.79 11.67
C LEU A 130 -9.67 1.29 10.83
N PRO A 131 -9.93 2.62 10.84
CA PRO A 131 -10.96 3.17 9.97
C PRO A 131 -10.53 3.09 8.51
N ALA A 132 -11.49 2.93 7.62
CA ALA A 132 -11.22 3.01 6.19
C ALA A 132 -10.93 4.47 5.84
N VAL A 133 -9.82 4.71 5.14
CA VAL A 133 -9.39 6.06 4.75
C VAL A 133 -9.51 6.25 3.25
N VAL A 134 -9.07 5.28 2.47
CA VAL A 134 -9.10 5.39 1.00
C VAL A 134 -10.51 5.14 0.50
N LYS A 135 -11.05 6.11 -0.22
CA LYS A 135 -12.40 6.04 -0.82
C LYS A 135 -12.26 6.11 -2.34
N TYR A 136 -12.91 5.20 -3.01
CA TYR A 136 -12.86 5.11 -4.47
C TYR A 136 -13.96 5.93 -5.15
#